data_2048bef41e9d5af01c09015fbeeea7bd
#
_entry.id   2048bef41e9d5af01c09015fbeeea7bd
#
_cell.length_a   1.000
_cell.length_b   1.000
_cell.length_c   1.000
_cell.angle_alpha   90.00
_cell.angle_beta   90.00
_cell.angle_gamma   90.00
#
_symmetry.space_group_name_H-M   'P 1'
#
loop_
_entity.id
_entity.type
_entity.pdbx_description
1 polymer ?
#
loop_
_entity_poly.entity_id
_entity_poly.type
_entity_poly.pdbx_seq_one_letter_code
_entity_poly.pdbx_strand_id
1 'polypeptide(L)'
;TVKEETRKAFAHNTEMKARLDKMQQEMADRTDYESESYAQLVEKFTQEHERYMMMGGENYEAEIERTLSGLGFTRDDFDRPTKEFSGGWRMRIELAKILLQKPDVLLLDEPTNHLDIESIQWLEQFLAQSAKAVVLVSHDRAFINNVTNRTLEITCGRVEDYKVKYDEYVVLRAERREQQLRAYENQQKEIADIKDFIERFRYKPTKAVQVQ
;
A
#
# COMPACT_ATOMS: atom_id res chain seq x y z
N THR A 1 -2.58 -12.89 -22.91
CA THR A 1 -2.32 -13.91 -21.90
C THR A 1 -2.10 -13.28 -20.52
N VAL A 2 -2.13 -14.07 -19.45
CA VAL A 2 -1.87 -13.59 -18.06
C VAL A 2 -0.49 -12.95 -17.99
N LYS A 3 0.53 -13.62 -18.51
CA LYS A 3 1.91 -13.13 -18.49
C LYS A 3 2.09 -11.82 -19.29
N GLU A 4 1.50 -11.71 -20.45
CA GLU A 4 1.52 -10.47 -21.26
C GLU A 4 0.81 -9.31 -20.55
N GLU A 5 -0.33 -9.57 -19.90
CA GLU A 5 -1.03 -8.55 -19.15
C GLU A 5 -0.19 -8.06 -17.96
N THR A 6 0.47 -8.98 -17.26
CA THR A 6 1.35 -8.63 -16.14
C THR A 6 2.62 -7.87 -16.59
N ARG A 7 3.16 -8.17 -17.80
CA ARG A 7 4.27 -7.40 -18.38
C ARG A 7 3.99 -5.91 -18.55
N LYS A 8 2.73 -5.51 -18.65
CA LYS A 8 2.38 -4.08 -18.72
C LYS A 8 2.85 -3.29 -17.49
N ALA A 9 3.08 -3.94 -16.35
CA ALA A 9 3.71 -3.31 -15.20
C ALA A 9 5.10 -2.75 -15.52
N PHE A 10 5.79 -3.33 -16.50
CA PHE A 10 7.12 -2.97 -16.97
C PHE A 10 7.11 -2.27 -18.35
N ALA A 11 6.01 -1.60 -18.71
CA ALA A 11 5.89 -0.94 -20.01
C ALA A 11 7.07 -0.01 -20.29
N HIS A 12 7.51 0.75 -19.28
CA HIS A 12 8.67 1.64 -19.39
C HIS A 12 9.99 0.87 -19.67
N ASN A 13 10.20 -0.28 -19.02
CA ASN A 13 11.38 -1.12 -19.25
C ASN A 13 11.34 -1.71 -20.66
N THR A 14 10.17 -2.11 -21.15
CA THR A 14 9.99 -2.65 -22.49
C THR A 14 10.31 -1.60 -23.58
N GLU A 15 9.84 -0.35 -23.39
CA GLU A 15 10.15 0.76 -24.27
C GLU A 15 11.64 1.12 -24.26
N MET A 16 12.25 1.09 -23.08
CA MET A 16 13.69 1.34 -22.93
C MET A 16 14.51 0.26 -23.62
N LYS A 17 14.15 -1.02 -23.45
CA LYS A 17 14.81 -2.12 -24.16
C LYS A 17 14.68 -1.97 -25.67
N ALA A 18 13.49 -1.67 -26.19
CA ALA A 18 13.30 -1.45 -27.64
C ALA A 18 14.13 -0.28 -28.18
N ARG A 19 14.40 0.76 -27.36
CA ARG A 19 15.32 1.85 -27.73
C ARG A 19 16.77 1.40 -27.74
N LEU A 20 17.19 0.65 -26.72
CA LEU A 20 18.53 0.09 -26.64
C LEU A 20 18.82 -0.85 -27.81
N ASP A 21 17.87 -1.73 -28.17
CA ASP A 21 17.99 -2.65 -29.29
C ASP A 21 18.17 -1.87 -30.62
N LYS A 22 17.41 -0.76 -30.80
CA LYS A 22 17.56 0.12 -31.97
C LYS A 22 18.94 0.79 -32.01
N MET A 23 19.43 1.32 -30.90
CA MET A 23 20.75 1.95 -30.83
C MET A 23 21.86 0.93 -31.11
N GLN A 24 21.72 -0.29 -30.56
CA GLN A 24 22.65 -1.37 -30.84
C GLN A 24 22.67 -1.76 -32.30
N GLN A 25 21.52 -1.85 -32.95
CA GLN A 25 21.44 -2.09 -34.39
C GLN A 25 22.07 -0.95 -35.18
N GLU A 26 21.78 0.32 -34.84
CA GLU A 26 22.37 1.48 -35.47
C GLU A 26 23.91 1.48 -35.33
N MET A 27 24.45 1.13 -34.18
CA MET A 27 25.90 1.00 -33.98
C MET A 27 26.49 -0.13 -34.82
N ALA A 28 25.77 -1.24 -34.99
CA ALA A 28 26.24 -2.37 -35.82
C ALA A 28 26.24 -2.07 -37.31
N ASP A 29 25.31 -1.26 -37.81
CA ASP A 29 25.16 -0.90 -39.21
C ASP A 29 26.13 0.24 -39.67
N ARG A 30 26.73 0.95 -38.69
CA ARG A 30 27.65 2.08 -38.99
C ARG A 30 29.08 1.61 -39.13
N THR A 31 29.82 2.28 -40.04
CA THR A 31 31.24 2.04 -40.29
C THR A 31 32.14 3.25 -39.97
N ASP A 32 31.54 4.36 -39.57
CA ASP A 32 32.19 5.64 -39.27
C ASP A 32 32.58 5.78 -37.79
N TYR A 33 33.30 4.82 -37.26
CA TYR A 33 33.61 4.67 -35.83
C TYR A 33 34.39 5.86 -35.20
N GLU A 34 35.07 6.66 -36.04
CA GLU A 34 35.83 7.83 -35.58
C GLU A 34 35.01 9.13 -35.62
N SER A 35 33.74 9.07 -36.03
CA SER A 35 32.89 10.26 -36.09
C SER A 35 32.41 10.68 -34.72
N GLU A 36 32.28 11.99 -34.50
CA GLU A 36 31.72 12.56 -33.28
C GLU A 36 30.28 12.06 -33.04
N SER A 37 29.50 11.88 -34.08
CA SER A 37 28.12 11.36 -34.00
C SER A 37 28.07 9.89 -33.57
N TYR A 38 29.08 9.08 -33.93
CA TYR A 38 29.18 7.70 -33.43
C TYR A 38 29.56 7.69 -31.92
N ALA A 39 30.49 8.52 -31.51
CA ALA A 39 30.88 8.64 -30.11
C ALA A 39 29.69 9.07 -29.21
N GLN A 40 28.88 10.04 -29.69
CA GLN A 40 27.66 10.45 -29.00
C GLN A 40 26.61 9.33 -28.90
N LEU A 41 26.47 8.50 -29.94
CA LEU A 41 25.56 7.35 -29.93
C LEU A 41 26.01 6.31 -28.90
N VAL A 42 27.31 6.01 -28.84
CA VAL A 42 27.88 5.07 -27.83
C VAL A 42 27.68 5.59 -26.41
N GLU A 43 27.96 6.87 -26.19
CA GLU A 43 27.74 7.48 -24.85
C GLU A 43 26.28 7.39 -24.43
N LYS A 44 25.35 7.74 -25.31
CA LYS A 44 23.91 7.66 -25.03
C LYS A 44 23.45 6.23 -24.78
N PHE A 45 23.92 5.27 -25.59
CA PHE A 45 23.64 3.85 -25.36
C PHE A 45 24.10 3.40 -23.97
N THR A 46 25.32 3.78 -23.56
CA THR A 46 25.90 3.41 -22.28
C THR A 46 25.06 3.97 -21.12
N GLN A 47 24.70 5.25 -21.18
CA GLN A 47 23.87 5.89 -20.15
C GLN A 47 22.48 5.27 -20.05
N GLU A 48 21.81 5.00 -21.19
CA GLU A 48 20.49 4.35 -21.18
C GLU A 48 20.57 2.88 -20.75
N HIS A 49 21.63 2.17 -21.12
CA HIS A 49 21.86 0.78 -20.70
C HIS A 49 22.10 0.66 -19.18
N GLU A 50 22.94 1.54 -18.61
CA GLU A 50 23.13 1.60 -17.15
C GLU A 50 21.81 1.86 -16.41
N ARG A 51 21.02 2.82 -16.91
CA ARG A 51 19.70 3.11 -16.36
C ARG A 51 18.75 1.92 -16.43
N TYR A 52 18.74 1.21 -17.57
CA TYR A 52 17.95 -0.02 -17.76
C TYR A 52 18.35 -1.11 -16.75
N MET A 53 19.65 -1.31 -16.55
CA MET A 53 20.17 -2.28 -15.58
C MET A 53 19.81 -1.90 -14.14
N MET A 54 19.89 -0.61 -13.76
CA MET A 54 19.45 -0.12 -12.45
C MET A 54 17.95 -0.33 -12.18
N MET A 55 17.13 -0.34 -13.22
CA MET A 55 15.70 -0.60 -13.15
C MET A 55 15.32 -2.09 -13.14
N GLY A 56 16.30 -2.99 -13.01
CA GLY A 56 16.08 -4.45 -12.95
C GLY A 56 16.40 -5.19 -14.25
N GLY A 57 16.74 -4.50 -15.32
CA GLY A 57 17.23 -5.10 -16.57
C GLY A 57 16.31 -6.19 -17.11
N GLU A 58 16.89 -7.34 -17.46
CA GLU A 58 16.18 -8.51 -18.02
C GLU A 58 15.52 -9.41 -16.98
N ASN A 59 15.75 -9.17 -15.68
CA ASN A 59 15.24 -10.03 -14.60
C ASN A 59 13.72 -9.93 -14.35
N TYR A 60 13.03 -8.99 -15.01
CA TYR A 60 11.60 -8.77 -14.81
C TYR A 60 10.72 -10.00 -15.13
N GLU A 61 11.14 -10.87 -16.07
CA GLU A 61 10.42 -12.10 -16.39
C GLU A 61 10.35 -13.05 -15.19
N ALA A 62 11.48 -13.24 -14.50
CA ALA A 62 11.54 -14.07 -13.30
C ALA A 62 10.72 -13.45 -12.14
N GLU A 63 10.71 -12.12 -12.03
CA GLU A 63 9.89 -11.43 -11.04
C GLU A 63 8.39 -11.60 -11.34
N ILE A 64 7.96 -11.53 -12.60
CA ILE A 64 6.59 -11.79 -13.04
C ILE A 64 6.18 -13.20 -12.65
N GLU A 65 6.96 -14.22 -13.02
CA GLU A 65 6.65 -15.61 -12.72
C GLU A 65 6.57 -15.88 -11.22
N ARG A 66 7.51 -15.34 -10.46
CA ARG A 66 7.52 -15.44 -8.99
C ARG A 66 6.27 -14.79 -8.36
N THR A 67 5.90 -13.61 -8.82
CA THR A 67 4.75 -12.87 -8.30
C THR A 67 3.44 -13.56 -8.65
N LEU A 68 3.28 -14.01 -9.89
CA LEU A 68 2.10 -14.76 -10.32
C LEU A 68 1.96 -16.08 -9.56
N SER A 69 3.05 -16.83 -9.41
CA SER A 69 3.05 -18.08 -8.63
C SER A 69 2.69 -17.85 -7.17
N GLY A 70 3.21 -16.78 -6.57
CA GLY A 70 2.86 -16.39 -5.21
C GLY A 70 1.40 -16.00 -5.03
N LEU A 71 0.74 -15.50 -6.08
CA LEU A 71 -0.69 -15.21 -6.10
C LEU A 71 -1.55 -16.39 -6.57
N GLY A 72 -0.99 -17.60 -6.63
CA GLY A 72 -1.70 -18.85 -6.86
C GLY A 72 -1.82 -19.27 -8.33
N PHE A 73 -1.21 -18.56 -9.29
CA PHE A 73 -1.18 -19.00 -10.68
C PHE A 73 -0.18 -20.12 -10.88
N THR A 74 -0.57 -21.15 -11.64
CA THR A 74 0.32 -22.20 -12.10
C THR A 74 1.04 -21.80 -13.39
N ARG A 75 2.12 -22.50 -13.74
CA ARG A 75 2.81 -22.23 -15.01
C ARG A 75 1.92 -22.39 -16.23
N ASP A 76 0.97 -23.32 -16.18
CA ASP A 76 0.02 -23.57 -17.26
C ASP A 76 -0.96 -22.39 -17.46
N ASP A 77 -1.17 -21.59 -16.41
CA ASP A 77 -2.05 -20.42 -16.47
C ASP A 77 -1.40 -19.22 -17.15
N PHE A 78 -0.06 -19.15 -17.20
CA PHE A 78 0.67 -17.96 -17.67
C PHE A 78 0.37 -17.60 -19.12
N ASP A 79 0.16 -18.61 -19.97
CA ASP A 79 -0.10 -18.42 -21.39
C ASP A 79 -1.60 -18.43 -21.72
N ARG A 80 -2.48 -18.62 -20.72
CA ARG A 80 -3.92 -18.59 -20.91
C ARG A 80 -4.45 -17.15 -21.07
N PRO A 81 -5.48 -16.93 -21.90
CA PRO A 81 -6.13 -15.65 -22.04
C PRO A 81 -6.77 -15.17 -20.74
N THR A 82 -6.57 -13.92 -20.35
CA THR A 82 -7.12 -13.35 -19.10
C THR A 82 -8.64 -13.37 -19.03
N LYS A 83 -9.32 -13.38 -20.17
CA LYS A 83 -10.79 -13.46 -20.27
C LYS A 83 -11.39 -14.79 -19.82
N GLU A 84 -10.59 -15.85 -19.75
CA GLU A 84 -11.02 -17.17 -19.26
C GLU A 84 -11.08 -17.25 -17.74
N PHE A 85 -10.51 -16.28 -17.06
CA PHE A 85 -10.44 -16.22 -15.62
C PHE A 85 -11.65 -15.47 -15.02
N SER A 86 -12.05 -15.89 -13.82
CA SER A 86 -13.07 -15.20 -13.03
C SER A 86 -12.64 -13.80 -12.63
N GLY A 87 -13.58 -12.97 -12.13
CA GLY A 87 -13.28 -11.62 -11.64
C GLY A 87 -12.21 -11.62 -10.56
N GLY A 88 -12.24 -12.55 -9.60
CA GLY A 88 -11.26 -12.67 -8.54
C GLY A 88 -9.84 -12.97 -9.05
N TRP A 89 -9.71 -13.88 -10.03
CA TRP A 89 -8.43 -14.18 -10.66
C TRP A 89 -7.89 -12.99 -11.46
N ARG A 90 -8.74 -12.26 -12.16
CA ARG A 90 -8.33 -11.02 -12.86
C ARG A 90 -7.85 -9.96 -11.89
N MET A 91 -8.48 -9.85 -10.70
CA MET A 91 -8.05 -8.95 -9.65
C MET A 91 -6.65 -9.32 -9.11
N ARG A 92 -6.32 -10.62 -9.02
CA ARG A 92 -4.96 -11.08 -8.67
C ARG A 92 -3.93 -10.65 -9.72
N ILE A 93 -4.28 -10.63 -11.01
CA ILE A 93 -3.39 -10.13 -12.08
C ILE A 93 -3.13 -8.63 -11.88
N GLU A 94 -4.16 -7.83 -11.61
CA GLU A 94 -4.00 -6.40 -11.34
C GLU A 94 -3.15 -6.15 -10.08
N LEU A 95 -3.37 -6.93 -9.02
CA LEU A 95 -2.53 -6.88 -7.83
C LEU A 95 -1.07 -7.20 -8.17
N ALA A 96 -0.80 -8.24 -8.96
CA ALA A 96 0.55 -8.56 -9.43
C ALA A 96 1.21 -7.37 -10.12
N LYS A 97 0.49 -6.69 -11.01
CA LYS A 97 0.99 -5.51 -11.73
C LYS A 97 1.39 -4.38 -10.78
N ILE A 98 0.56 -4.10 -9.78
CA ILE A 98 0.82 -3.06 -8.79
C ILE A 98 2.06 -3.40 -7.95
N LEU A 99 2.18 -4.65 -7.49
CA LEU A 99 3.32 -5.10 -6.69
C LEU A 99 4.64 -5.04 -7.47
N LEU A 100 4.62 -5.41 -8.75
CA LEU A 100 5.78 -5.40 -9.65
C LEU A 100 6.28 -3.98 -9.99
N GLN A 101 5.43 -2.98 -9.92
CA GLN A 101 5.82 -1.57 -10.13
C GLN A 101 6.69 -1.02 -8.99
N LYS A 102 6.73 -1.70 -7.83
CA LYS A 102 7.51 -1.31 -6.64
C LYS A 102 7.34 0.17 -6.27
N PRO A 103 6.11 0.67 -6.10
CA PRO A 103 5.87 2.08 -5.80
C PRO A 103 6.45 2.46 -4.43
N ASP A 104 6.73 3.75 -4.21
CA ASP A 104 7.20 4.23 -2.91
C ASP A 104 6.11 4.11 -1.83
N VAL A 105 4.85 4.26 -2.20
CA VAL A 105 3.69 4.10 -1.32
C VAL A 105 2.68 3.19 -2.00
N LEU A 106 2.29 2.12 -1.32
CA LEU A 106 1.31 1.15 -1.77
C LEU A 106 0.01 1.33 -0.97
N LEU A 107 -1.09 1.59 -1.68
CA LEU A 107 -2.43 1.73 -1.09
C LEU A 107 -3.23 0.49 -1.44
N LEU A 108 -3.62 -0.29 -0.43
CA LEU A 108 -4.37 -1.54 -0.59
C LEU A 108 -5.69 -1.48 0.17
N ASP A 109 -6.77 -1.72 -0.55
CA ASP A 109 -8.11 -1.84 0.01
C ASP A 109 -8.59 -3.29 -0.15
N GLU A 110 -8.79 -4.00 0.98
CA GLU A 110 -9.20 -5.40 1.05
C GLU A 110 -8.40 -6.34 0.12
N PRO A 111 -7.05 -6.32 0.15
CA PRO A 111 -6.25 -7.09 -0.81
C PRO A 111 -6.33 -8.60 -0.61
N THR A 112 -6.80 -9.07 0.54
CA THR A 112 -6.99 -10.50 0.85
C THR A 112 -8.25 -11.08 0.24
N ASN A 113 -9.16 -10.24 -0.24
CA ASN A 113 -10.37 -10.71 -0.91
C ASN A 113 -10.01 -11.56 -2.13
N HIS A 114 -10.61 -12.74 -2.23
CA HIS A 114 -10.40 -13.70 -3.30
C HIS A 114 -9.01 -14.37 -3.34
N LEU A 115 -8.17 -14.20 -2.30
CA LEU A 115 -6.94 -14.94 -2.12
C LEU A 115 -7.19 -16.19 -1.25
N ASP A 116 -6.48 -17.27 -1.58
CA ASP A 116 -6.37 -18.44 -0.71
C ASP A 116 -5.30 -18.18 0.37
N ILE A 117 -5.24 -19.06 1.37
CA ILE A 117 -4.36 -18.90 2.54
C ILE A 117 -2.88 -18.82 2.12
N GLU A 118 -2.46 -19.61 1.13
CA GLU A 118 -1.08 -19.63 0.65
C GLU A 118 -0.72 -18.31 -0.02
N SER A 119 -1.61 -17.77 -0.85
CA SER A 119 -1.44 -16.45 -1.49
C SER A 119 -1.43 -15.32 -0.47
N ILE A 120 -2.23 -15.38 0.60
CA ILE A 120 -2.22 -14.41 1.69
C ILE A 120 -0.87 -14.42 2.41
N GLN A 121 -0.37 -15.59 2.78
CA GLN A 121 0.94 -15.75 3.44
C GLN A 121 2.09 -15.24 2.56
N TRP A 122 2.03 -15.53 1.26
CA TRP A 122 3.00 -15.01 0.32
C TRP A 122 2.94 -13.47 0.24
N LEU A 123 1.73 -12.89 0.18
CA LEU A 123 1.54 -11.44 0.13
C LEU A 123 2.06 -10.75 1.40
N GLU A 124 1.82 -11.33 2.60
CA GLU A 124 2.39 -10.86 3.86
C GLU A 124 3.91 -10.76 3.79
N GLN A 125 4.57 -11.83 3.35
CA GLN A 125 6.02 -11.88 3.23
C GLN A 125 6.54 -10.87 2.19
N PHE A 126 5.85 -10.76 1.06
CA PHE A 126 6.20 -9.80 0.01
C PHE A 126 6.14 -8.36 0.52
N LEU A 127 5.05 -7.98 1.20
CA LEU A 127 4.86 -6.63 1.73
C LEU A 127 5.89 -6.31 2.83
N ALA A 128 6.20 -7.27 3.69
CA ALA A 128 7.20 -7.09 4.74
C ALA A 128 8.63 -6.89 4.21
N GLN A 129 8.96 -7.48 3.05
CA GLN A 129 10.32 -7.45 2.49
C GLN A 129 10.53 -6.40 1.41
N SER A 130 9.50 -6.11 0.62
CA SER A 130 9.65 -5.37 -0.65
C SER A 130 8.99 -4.00 -0.66
N ALA A 131 8.00 -3.75 0.20
CA ALA A 131 7.27 -2.49 0.22
C ALA A 131 7.99 -1.45 1.09
N LYS A 132 8.16 -0.22 0.56
CA LYS A 132 8.74 0.90 1.31
C LYS A 132 7.75 1.47 2.32
N ALA A 133 6.51 1.74 1.89
CA ALA A 133 5.40 2.16 2.73
C ALA A 133 4.11 1.51 2.24
N VAL A 134 3.28 1.01 3.16
CA VAL A 134 1.99 0.40 2.86
C VAL A 134 0.91 1.09 3.69
N VAL A 135 -0.17 1.49 3.03
CA VAL A 135 -1.43 1.87 3.68
C VAL A 135 -2.46 0.79 3.34
N LEU A 136 -2.96 0.14 4.37
CA LEU A 136 -3.80 -1.05 4.25
C LEU A 136 -5.15 -0.82 4.91
N VAL A 137 -6.22 -1.14 4.20
CA VAL A 137 -7.57 -1.32 4.75
C VAL A 137 -7.93 -2.79 4.60
N SER A 138 -8.28 -3.47 5.69
CA SER A 138 -8.69 -4.87 5.66
C SER A 138 -9.57 -5.24 6.85
N HIS A 139 -10.39 -6.27 6.69
CA HIS A 139 -11.12 -6.94 7.76
C HIS A 139 -10.37 -8.14 8.35
N ASP A 140 -9.30 -8.59 7.71
CA ASP A 140 -8.45 -9.67 8.19
C ASP A 140 -7.46 -9.16 9.24
N ARG A 141 -7.78 -9.45 10.50
CA ARG A 141 -6.99 -9.00 11.66
C ARG A 141 -5.58 -9.59 11.69
N ALA A 142 -5.44 -10.86 11.31
CA ALA A 142 -4.15 -11.52 11.28
C ALA A 142 -3.23 -10.87 10.24
N PHE A 143 -3.77 -10.65 9.04
CA PHE A 143 -3.06 -9.97 7.96
C PHE A 143 -2.63 -8.55 8.36
N ILE A 144 -3.55 -7.72 8.92
CA ILE A 144 -3.21 -6.38 9.41
C ILE A 144 -2.07 -6.46 10.43
N ASN A 145 -2.19 -7.34 11.42
CA ASN A 145 -1.23 -7.43 12.52
C ASN A 145 0.16 -7.90 12.08
N ASN A 146 0.23 -8.75 11.03
CA ASN A 146 1.48 -9.25 10.46
C ASN A 146 2.18 -8.21 9.57
N VAL A 147 1.42 -7.42 8.81
CA VAL A 147 1.97 -6.50 7.80
C VAL A 147 2.21 -5.10 8.36
N THR A 148 1.38 -4.62 9.31
CA THR A 148 1.42 -3.23 9.76
C THR A 148 2.08 -3.07 11.12
N ASN A 149 2.63 -1.88 11.37
CA ASN A 149 3.23 -1.48 12.65
C ASN A 149 2.58 -0.22 13.23
N ARG A 150 1.54 0.31 12.56
CA ARG A 150 0.85 1.54 12.93
C ARG A 150 -0.62 1.41 12.52
N THR A 151 -1.51 1.88 13.39
CA THR A 151 -2.96 1.81 13.16
C THR A 151 -3.55 3.22 13.17
N LEU A 152 -4.32 3.56 12.14
CA LEU A 152 -5.07 4.80 12.03
C LEU A 152 -6.56 4.50 12.24
N GLU A 153 -7.17 5.06 13.27
CA GLU A 153 -8.61 4.96 13.51
C GLU A 153 -9.31 6.22 13.01
N ILE A 154 -10.30 6.05 12.14
CA ILE A 154 -11.15 7.14 11.65
C ILE A 154 -12.49 7.06 12.38
N THR A 155 -12.75 8.03 13.26
CA THR A 155 -13.96 8.06 14.08
C THR A 155 -14.47 9.49 14.23
N CYS A 156 -15.77 9.72 14.04
CA CYS A 156 -16.42 11.02 14.20
C CYS A 156 -15.72 12.16 13.44
N GLY A 157 -15.24 11.92 12.20
CA GLY A 157 -14.54 12.89 11.38
C GLY A 157 -13.13 13.26 11.85
N ARG A 158 -12.56 12.50 12.76
CA ARG A 158 -11.18 12.65 13.26
C ARG A 158 -10.37 11.41 12.96
N VAL A 159 -9.07 11.61 12.76
CA VAL A 159 -8.09 10.54 12.61
C VAL A 159 -7.28 10.45 13.90
N GLU A 160 -7.31 9.28 14.54
CA GLU A 160 -6.50 8.98 15.70
C GLU A 160 -5.36 8.06 15.27
N ASP A 161 -4.14 8.39 15.66
CA ASP A 161 -2.91 7.72 15.25
C ASP A 161 -2.32 6.92 16.40
N TYR A 162 -2.30 5.60 16.23
CA TYR A 162 -1.69 4.66 17.18
C TYR A 162 -0.42 4.07 16.55
N LYS A 163 0.74 4.41 17.10
CA LYS A 163 2.06 3.91 16.63
C LYS A 163 2.34 2.50 17.16
N VAL A 164 1.35 1.63 17.04
CA VAL A 164 1.36 0.24 17.51
C VAL A 164 0.66 -0.66 16.51
N LYS A 165 0.89 -1.97 16.62
CA LYS A 165 0.19 -3.00 15.85
C LYS A 165 -1.29 -3.08 16.22
N TYR A 166 -2.07 -3.74 15.39
CA TYR A 166 -3.51 -3.83 15.54
C TYR A 166 -3.96 -4.43 16.88
N ASP A 167 -3.33 -5.49 17.36
CA ASP A 167 -3.71 -6.12 18.63
C ASP A 167 -3.50 -5.18 19.84
N GLU A 168 -2.38 -4.47 19.86
CA GLU A 168 -2.09 -3.46 20.89
C GLU A 168 -3.06 -2.27 20.79
N TYR A 169 -3.38 -1.85 19.58
CA TYR A 169 -4.38 -0.80 19.34
C TYR A 169 -5.74 -1.15 19.95
N VAL A 170 -6.21 -2.40 19.80
CA VAL A 170 -7.50 -2.83 20.36
C VAL A 170 -7.54 -2.64 21.87
N VAL A 171 -6.44 -2.95 22.57
CA VAL A 171 -6.31 -2.75 24.02
C VAL A 171 -6.32 -1.26 24.37
N LEU A 172 -5.45 -0.47 23.74
CA LEU A 172 -5.35 0.98 23.97
C LEU A 172 -6.67 1.71 23.68
N ARG A 173 -7.37 1.30 22.64
CA ARG A 173 -8.69 1.83 22.30
C ARG A 173 -9.72 1.56 23.41
N ALA A 174 -9.73 0.34 23.96
CA ALA A 174 -10.64 -0.02 25.05
C ALA A 174 -10.36 0.80 26.30
N GLU A 175 -9.10 0.94 26.71
CA GLU A 175 -8.68 1.76 27.85
C GLU A 175 -9.05 3.23 27.67
N ARG A 176 -8.80 3.79 26.49
CA ARG A 176 -9.15 5.18 26.18
C ARG A 176 -10.66 5.42 26.24
N ARG A 177 -11.45 4.48 25.74
CA ARG A 177 -12.90 4.57 25.80
C ARG A 177 -13.42 4.53 27.26
N GLU A 178 -12.83 3.70 28.10
CA GLU A 178 -13.17 3.64 29.51
C GLU A 178 -12.82 4.94 30.23
N GLN A 179 -11.65 5.51 29.98
CA GLN A 179 -11.24 6.82 30.50
C GLN A 179 -12.20 7.94 30.09
N GLN A 180 -12.60 7.96 28.81
CA GLN A 180 -13.57 8.94 28.31
C GLN A 180 -14.93 8.80 28.98
N LEU A 181 -15.39 7.56 29.19
CA LEU A 181 -16.67 7.31 29.87
C LEU A 181 -16.62 7.79 31.32
N ARG A 182 -15.56 7.46 32.06
CA ARG A 182 -15.36 7.94 33.45
C ARG A 182 -15.29 9.48 33.51
N ALA A 183 -14.60 10.10 32.59
CA ALA A 183 -14.52 11.57 32.51
C ALA A 183 -15.90 12.19 32.24
N TYR A 184 -16.68 11.61 31.34
CA TYR A 184 -18.05 12.04 31.06
C TYR A 184 -18.97 11.89 32.28
N GLU A 185 -18.92 10.76 32.97
CA GLU A 185 -19.72 10.52 34.17
C GLU A 185 -19.40 11.53 35.30
N ASN A 186 -18.10 11.82 35.51
CA ASN A 186 -17.67 12.81 36.48
C ASN A 186 -18.15 14.22 36.09
N GLN A 187 -18.05 14.58 34.82
CA GLN A 187 -18.56 15.86 34.34
C GLN A 187 -20.09 15.98 34.50
N GLN A 188 -20.84 14.90 34.28
CA GLN A 188 -22.29 14.92 34.48
C GLN A 188 -22.65 15.09 35.98
N LYS A 189 -21.88 14.48 36.88
CA LYS A 189 -22.07 14.69 38.34
C LYS A 189 -21.80 16.14 38.71
N GLU A 190 -20.70 16.72 38.26
CA GLU A 190 -20.36 18.13 38.52
C GLU A 190 -21.45 19.07 37.99
N ILE A 191 -21.96 18.82 36.78
CA ILE A 191 -23.07 19.62 36.19
C ILE A 191 -24.33 19.48 37.05
N ALA A 192 -24.66 18.29 37.58
CA ALA A 192 -25.80 18.07 38.44
C ALA A 192 -25.66 18.82 39.77
N ASP A 193 -24.48 18.75 40.42
CA ASP A 193 -24.20 19.45 41.67
C ASP A 193 -24.28 20.98 41.47
N ILE A 194 -23.76 21.52 40.36
CA ILE A 194 -23.89 22.94 40.05
C ILE A 194 -25.35 23.34 39.82
N LYS A 195 -26.12 22.54 39.11
CA LYS A 195 -27.58 22.79 38.91
C LYS A 195 -28.32 22.82 40.25
N ASP A 196 -28.08 21.83 41.11
CA ASP A 196 -28.68 21.76 42.46
C ASP A 196 -28.26 22.98 43.31
N PHE A 197 -27.01 23.41 43.21
CA PHE A 197 -26.55 24.62 43.90
C PHE A 197 -27.28 25.85 43.41
N ILE A 198 -27.40 26.04 42.08
CA ILE A 198 -28.14 27.15 41.48
C ILE A 198 -29.59 27.19 41.94
N GLU A 199 -30.27 26.03 41.95
CA GLU A 199 -31.66 25.90 42.36
C GLU A 199 -31.88 26.26 43.83
N ARG A 200 -31.01 25.77 44.76
CA ARG A 200 -31.06 26.07 46.21
C ARG A 200 -30.87 27.56 46.54
N PHE A 201 -30.03 28.25 45.78
CA PHE A 201 -29.64 29.64 46.06
C PHE A 201 -30.30 30.67 45.19
N ARG A 202 -31.05 30.29 44.14
CA ARG A 202 -31.77 31.19 43.20
C ARG A 202 -32.69 32.21 43.88
N TYR A 203 -33.30 31.82 44.98
CA TYR A 203 -34.27 32.66 45.69
C TYR A 203 -33.70 33.37 46.94
N LYS A 204 -32.37 33.27 47.22
CA LYS A 204 -31.75 33.97 48.34
C LYS A 204 -31.15 35.30 47.88
N PRO A 205 -31.72 36.49 48.31
CA PRO A 205 -31.33 37.81 47.78
C PRO A 205 -29.83 38.12 47.88
N THR A 206 -29.15 37.60 48.91
CA THR A 206 -27.70 37.84 49.18
C THR A 206 -26.74 37.04 48.29
N LYS A 207 -27.21 36.02 47.61
CA LYS A 207 -26.35 35.15 46.76
C LYS A 207 -26.81 35.08 45.30
N ALA A 208 -27.93 35.75 44.93
CA ALA A 208 -28.44 35.73 43.56
C ALA A 208 -27.47 36.35 42.56
N VAL A 209 -26.66 37.32 42.99
CA VAL A 209 -25.63 37.97 42.14
C VAL A 209 -24.40 37.07 41.85
N GLN A 210 -24.15 36.03 42.69
CA GLN A 210 -23.05 35.08 42.48
C GLN A 210 -23.42 33.89 41.59
N VAL A 211 -24.70 33.78 41.22
CA VAL A 211 -25.24 32.62 40.48
C VAL A 211 -25.61 32.99 39.05
N GLN A 212 -25.52 34.28 38.68
CA GLN A 212 -25.53 34.74 37.27
C GLN A 212 -24.14 34.70 36.68
#